data_0cef09503e3ee22394b754fd4daf990d
#
_entry.id   0cef09503e3ee22394b754fd4daf990d
#
_cell.length_a   1.000
_cell.length_b   1.000
_cell.length_c   1.000
_cell.angle_alpha   90.00
_cell.angle_beta   90.00
_cell.angle_gamma   90.00
#
_symmetry.space_group_name_H-M   'P 1'
#
loop_
_entity.id
_entity.type
_entity.pdbx_description
1 polymer ?
#
loop_
_entity_poly.entity_id
_entity_poly.type
_entity_poly.pdbx_seq_one_letter_code
_entity_poly.pdbx_strand_id
1 'polypeptide(L)'
;IWPDAARRIWEITTEATALVKEIVARRAISCDLTEGYLEAGWRARDEADARAYAAHLRDRYGCATIRAVPAEEMRARIASPAYVGGLEDRAAGHLHPLNYALGLARAAAEAGARLHERSEAVALEPDGARTARGRVRAEWTLLACNGYLDDLDRAAAGRIMPINNFIAATEPLGERARALIPGNECVSDTRFVLDYF
;
A
#
# COMPACT_ATOMS: atom_id res chain seq x y z
N ILE A 1 20.42 7.57 -11.02
CA ILE A 1 19.86 7.84 -9.66
C ILE A 1 21.04 7.83 -8.71
N TRP A 2 21.18 8.88 -7.92
CA TRP A 2 22.29 9.07 -7.00
C TRP A 2 22.21 8.07 -5.85
N PRO A 3 23.29 7.39 -5.49
CA PRO A 3 23.31 6.33 -4.47
C PRO A 3 22.76 6.78 -3.10
N ASP A 4 23.06 8.02 -2.69
CA ASP A 4 22.61 8.56 -1.41
C ASP A 4 21.11 8.83 -1.39
N ALA A 5 20.53 9.30 -2.51
CA ALA A 5 19.10 9.49 -2.64
C ALA A 5 18.34 8.14 -2.60
N ALA A 6 18.89 7.10 -3.24
CA ALA A 6 18.30 5.77 -3.21
C ALA A 6 18.29 5.18 -1.78
N ARG A 7 19.40 5.34 -1.03
CA ARG A 7 19.46 4.92 0.38
C ARG A 7 18.45 5.69 1.23
N ARG A 8 18.36 7.00 1.05
CA ARG A 8 17.41 7.83 1.81
C ARG A 8 15.94 7.44 1.53
N ILE A 9 15.61 7.14 0.27
CA ILE A 9 14.27 6.65 -0.09
C ILE A 9 14.00 5.30 0.58
N TRP A 10 14.97 4.39 0.55
CA TRP A 10 14.86 3.09 1.23
C TRP A 10 14.57 3.24 2.72
N GLU A 11 15.32 4.10 3.41
CA GLU A 11 15.13 4.38 4.85
C GLU A 11 13.73 4.92 5.14
N ILE A 12 13.28 5.92 4.35
CA ILE A 12 11.95 6.52 4.50
C ILE A 12 10.84 5.49 4.28
N THR A 13 10.94 4.66 3.25
CA THR A 13 9.90 3.66 2.96
C THR A 13 9.86 2.55 4.01
N THR A 14 11.01 2.14 4.53
CA THR A 14 11.09 1.16 5.62
C THR A 14 10.50 1.72 6.91
N GLU A 15 10.84 2.97 7.26
CA GLU A 15 10.25 3.68 8.40
C GLU A 15 8.74 3.85 8.25
N ALA A 16 8.26 4.21 7.06
CA ALA A 16 6.83 4.38 6.80
C ALA A 16 6.04 3.06 7.01
N THR A 17 6.59 1.93 6.56
CA THR A 17 5.98 0.62 6.80
C THR A 17 5.90 0.28 8.29
N ALA A 18 6.97 0.52 9.03
CA ALA A 18 7.00 0.31 10.48
C ALA A 18 6.01 1.24 11.20
N LEU A 19 5.91 2.51 10.77
CA LEU A 19 5.00 3.50 11.34
C LEU A 19 3.52 3.10 11.19
N VAL A 20 3.13 2.54 10.04
CA VAL A 20 1.76 2.02 9.86
C VAL A 20 1.44 0.96 10.91
N LYS A 21 2.32 -0.02 11.10
CA LYS A 21 2.15 -1.08 12.10
C LYS A 21 2.10 -0.53 13.53
N GLU A 22 2.99 0.39 13.85
CA GLU A 22 3.02 1.08 15.14
C GLU A 22 1.70 1.82 15.42
N ILE A 23 1.19 2.57 14.44
CA ILE A 23 -0.08 3.30 14.58
C ILE A 23 -1.23 2.33 14.82
N VAL A 24 -1.32 1.25 14.03
CA VAL A 24 -2.34 0.21 14.18
C VAL A 24 -2.32 -0.36 15.59
N ALA A 25 -1.14 -0.75 16.09
CA ALA A 25 -0.98 -1.30 17.43
C ALA A 25 -1.29 -0.27 18.53
N ARG A 26 -0.67 0.92 18.46
CA ARG A 26 -0.81 1.98 19.47
C ARG A 26 -2.22 2.53 19.60
N ARG A 27 -2.98 2.58 18.49
CA ARG A 27 -4.35 3.07 18.45
C ARG A 27 -5.40 1.96 18.48
N ALA A 28 -4.97 0.71 18.63
CA ALA A 28 -5.82 -0.47 18.63
C ALA A 28 -6.81 -0.47 17.45
N ILE A 29 -6.32 -0.21 16.24
CA ILE A 29 -7.14 -0.18 15.04
C ILE A 29 -7.43 -1.61 14.58
N SER A 30 -8.69 -2.02 14.63
CA SER A 30 -9.14 -3.33 14.15
C SER A 30 -9.29 -3.31 12.63
N CYS A 31 -8.18 -3.52 11.91
CA CYS A 31 -8.12 -3.47 10.46
C CYS A 31 -7.56 -4.74 9.82
N ASP A 32 -7.60 -5.86 10.53
CA ASP A 32 -7.17 -7.17 10.04
C ASP A 32 -5.75 -7.16 9.43
N LEU A 33 -4.85 -6.40 10.05
CA LEU A 33 -3.47 -6.30 9.60
C LEU A 33 -2.82 -7.69 9.61
N THR A 34 -2.45 -8.17 8.44
CA THR A 34 -1.79 -9.45 8.21
C THR A 34 -0.44 -9.21 7.56
N GLU A 35 0.62 -9.78 8.14
CA GLU A 35 1.97 -9.68 7.60
C GLU A 35 2.21 -10.71 6.50
N GLY A 36 3.12 -10.39 5.59
CA GLY A 36 3.52 -11.22 4.47
C GLY A 36 2.96 -10.73 3.14
N TYR A 37 3.89 -10.62 2.20
CA TYR A 37 3.62 -10.28 0.81
C TYR A 37 4.44 -11.21 -0.08
N LEU A 38 3.81 -11.72 -1.14
CA LEU A 38 4.45 -12.51 -2.17
C LEU A 38 4.40 -11.78 -3.51
N GLU A 39 5.53 -11.64 -4.15
CA GLU A 39 5.62 -11.30 -5.57
C GLU A 39 5.83 -12.60 -6.35
N ALA A 40 4.80 -13.05 -7.05
CA ALA A 40 4.79 -14.33 -7.73
C ALA A 40 5.29 -14.20 -9.18
N GLY A 41 6.39 -14.85 -9.48
CA GLY A 41 7.02 -14.86 -10.81
C GLY A 41 6.18 -15.60 -11.84
N TRP A 42 5.93 -14.97 -12.98
CA TRP A 42 5.17 -15.52 -14.08
C TRP A 42 6.04 -16.22 -15.14
N ARG A 43 7.30 -15.81 -15.31
CA ARG A 43 8.22 -16.30 -16.32
C ARG A 43 9.37 -17.07 -15.68
N ALA A 44 9.93 -18.05 -16.37
CA ALA A 44 11.04 -18.85 -15.84
C ALA A 44 12.25 -18.04 -15.36
N ARG A 45 12.51 -16.86 -15.95
CA ARG A 45 13.59 -15.95 -15.52
C ARG A 45 13.30 -15.25 -14.19
N ASP A 46 12.02 -15.08 -13.83
CA ASP A 46 11.61 -14.26 -12.68
C ASP A 46 12.16 -14.84 -11.37
N GLU A 47 12.36 -16.17 -11.26
CA GLU A 47 13.00 -16.76 -10.08
C GLU A 47 14.48 -16.32 -9.95
N ALA A 48 15.22 -16.27 -11.07
CA ALA A 48 16.61 -15.83 -11.06
C ALA A 48 16.71 -14.33 -10.75
N ASP A 49 15.83 -13.52 -11.35
CA ASP A 49 15.74 -12.08 -11.13
C ASP A 49 15.39 -11.78 -9.64
N ALA A 50 14.45 -12.52 -9.05
CA ALA A 50 14.09 -12.43 -7.64
C ALA A 50 15.29 -12.75 -6.72
N ARG A 51 16.05 -13.77 -7.05
CA ARG A 51 17.25 -14.15 -6.29
C ARG A 51 18.33 -13.08 -6.33
N ALA A 52 18.58 -12.52 -7.52
CA ALA A 52 19.53 -11.42 -7.70
C ALA A 52 19.07 -10.15 -6.95
N TYR A 53 17.78 -9.83 -7.02
CA TYR A 53 17.21 -8.68 -6.34
C TYR A 53 17.26 -8.81 -4.81
N ALA A 54 16.86 -9.95 -4.25
CA ALA A 54 16.97 -10.20 -2.82
C ALA A 54 18.42 -10.10 -2.30
N ALA A 55 19.38 -10.62 -3.06
CA ALA A 55 20.81 -10.49 -2.76
C ALA A 55 21.25 -9.01 -2.79
N HIS A 56 20.86 -8.26 -3.82
CA HIS A 56 21.13 -6.83 -3.93
C HIS A 56 20.60 -6.04 -2.73
N LEU A 57 19.35 -6.28 -2.31
CA LEU A 57 18.74 -5.59 -1.17
C LEU A 57 19.47 -5.93 0.13
N ARG A 58 19.82 -7.18 0.34
CA ARG A 58 20.59 -7.62 1.52
C ARG A 58 21.96 -6.94 1.56
N ASP A 59 22.69 -7.00 0.45
CA ASP A 59 24.10 -6.57 0.41
C ASP A 59 24.21 -5.03 0.40
N ARG A 60 23.26 -4.33 -0.24
CA ARG A 60 23.28 -2.86 -0.38
C ARG A 60 22.60 -2.13 0.77
N TYR A 61 21.50 -2.69 1.31
CA TYR A 61 20.64 -2.01 2.28
C TYR A 61 20.51 -2.76 3.61
N GLY A 62 21.11 -3.96 3.75
CA GLY A 62 20.99 -4.76 4.97
C GLY A 62 19.60 -5.37 5.16
N CYS A 63 18.81 -5.48 4.09
CA CYS A 63 17.45 -6.00 4.17
C CYS A 63 17.46 -7.51 4.49
N ALA A 64 16.86 -7.87 5.61
CA ALA A 64 16.73 -9.26 6.04
C ALA A 64 15.30 -9.83 5.89
N THR A 65 14.33 -8.99 5.50
CA THR A 65 12.91 -9.37 5.42
C THR A 65 12.50 -9.87 4.05
N ILE A 66 13.27 -9.49 3.01
CA ILE A 66 13.01 -9.89 1.63
C ILE A 66 13.92 -11.05 1.24
N ARG A 67 13.32 -12.14 0.74
CA ARG A 67 14.04 -13.30 0.23
C ARG A 67 13.44 -13.82 -1.07
N ALA A 68 14.26 -14.50 -1.85
CA ALA A 68 13.77 -15.27 -2.99
C ALA A 68 13.00 -16.52 -2.51
N VAL A 69 11.93 -16.82 -3.23
CA VAL A 69 11.09 -18.00 -3.02
C VAL A 69 11.21 -18.88 -4.27
N PRO A 70 11.72 -20.12 -4.15
CA PRO A 70 11.83 -21.04 -5.28
C PRO A 70 10.45 -21.53 -5.73
N ALA A 71 10.38 -22.05 -6.97
CA ALA A 71 9.14 -22.47 -7.61
C ALA A 71 8.33 -23.48 -6.80
N GLU A 72 9.00 -24.46 -6.19
CA GLU A 72 8.34 -25.48 -5.37
C GLU A 72 7.64 -24.88 -4.15
N GLU A 73 8.35 -23.99 -3.44
CA GLU A 73 7.80 -23.29 -2.28
C GLU A 73 6.67 -22.35 -2.69
N MET A 74 6.80 -21.62 -3.81
CA MET A 74 5.75 -20.72 -4.30
C MET A 74 4.45 -21.48 -4.58
N ARG A 75 4.53 -22.66 -5.18
CA ARG A 75 3.35 -23.51 -5.44
C ARG A 75 2.70 -24.05 -4.17
N ALA A 76 3.46 -24.25 -3.11
CA ALA A 76 2.90 -24.60 -1.81
C ALA A 76 2.23 -23.42 -1.10
N ARG A 77 2.66 -22.19 -1.39
CA ARG A 77 2.13 -20.94 -0.82
C ARG A 77 0.92 -20.42 -1.60
N ILE A 78 0.86 -20.71 -2.89
CA ILE A 78 -0.25 -20.30 -3.79
C ILE A 78 -0.68 -21.54 -4.56
N ALA A 79 -1.93 -21.97 -4.39
CA ALA A 79 -2.46 -23.16 -5.04
C ALA A 79 -2.69 -22.93 -6.56
N SER A 80 -1.61 -22.61 -7.27
CA SER A 80 -1.60 -22.36 -8.71
C SER A 80 -0.30 -22.88 -9.32
N PRO A 81 -0.37 -23.67 -10.43
CA PRO A 81 0.81 -24.11 -11.17
C PRO A 81 1.43 -23.01 -12.03
N ALA A 82 0.78 -21.84 -12.13
CA ALA A 82 1.17 -20.78 -13.05
C ALA A 82 2.45 -20.04 -12.61
N TYR A 83 2.77 -20.05 -11.33
CA TYR A 83 3.87 -19.29 -10.77
C TYR A 83 5.16 -20.13 -10.63
N VAL A 84 6.29 -19.50 -10.94
CA VAL A 84 7.59 -20.15 -11.07
C VAL A 84 8.63 -19.62 -10.07
N GLY A 85 8.21 -19.26 -8.87
CA GLY A 85 9.07 -18.65 -7.86
C GLY A 85 8.76 -17.18 -7.68
N GLY A 86 9.66 -16.41 -7.08
CA GLY A 86 9.46 -14.98 -6.86
C GLY A 86 10.12 -14.47 -5.57
N LEU A 87 9.48 -13.51 -4.91
CA LEU A 87 9.94 -12.90 -3.66
C LEU A 87 8.90 -13.06 -2.54
N GLU A 88 9.40 -13.12 -1.33
CA GLU A 88 8.62 -12.89 -0.11
C GLU A 88 9.17 -11.66 0.60
N ASP A 89 8.29 -10.74 1.00
CA ASP A 89 8.61 -9.71 1.98
C ASP A 89 7.80 -9.92 3.26
N ARG A 90 8.48 -10.28 4.33
CA ARG A 90 7.87 -10.52 5.64
C ARG A 90 7.59 -9.25 6.43
N ALA A 91 8.16 -8.12 6.02
CA ALA A 91 7.86 -6.82 6.62
C ALA A 91 6.66 -6.12 5.99
N ALA A 92 6.33 -6.43 4.75
CA ALA A 92 5.11 -5.98 4.08
C ALA A 92 3.87 -6.75 4.57
N GLY A 93 2.70 -6.41 4.06
CA GLY A 93 1.45 -7.07 4.43
C GLY A 93 0.24 -6.36 3.83
N HIS A 94 -0.93 -6.75 4.29
CA HIS A 94 -2.20 -6.14 3.89
C HIS A 94 -3.09 -5.86 5.10
N LEU A 95 -4.06 -5.02 4.90
CA LEU A 95 -5.04 -4.66 5.93
C LEU A 95 -6.37 -4.27 5.28
N HIS A 96 -7.42 -4.18 6.07
CA HIS A 96 -8.72 -3.70 5.62
C HIS A 96 -8.67 -2.16 5.51
N PRO A 97 -8.64 -1.57 4.30
CA PRO A 97 -8.33 -0.15 4.12
C PRO A 97 -9.37 0.78 4.72
N LEU A 98 -10.66 0.42 4.66
CA LEU A 98 -11.72 1.24 5.26
C LEU A 98 -11.62 1.25 6.79
N ASN A 99 -11.42 0.09 7.42
CA ASN A 99 -11.27 0.01 8.87
C ASN A 99 -10.03 0.78 9.35
N TYR A 100 -8.95 0.72 8.60
CA TYR A 100 -7.74 1.51 8.87
C TYR A 100 -8.03 3.01 8.78
N ALA A 101 -8.69 3.47 7.70
CA ALA A 101 -9.05 4.88 7.52
C ALA A 101 -9.97 5.39 8.65
N LEU A 102 -10.99 4.60 9.03
CA LEU A 102 -11.89 4.94 10.14
C LEU A 102 -11.15 4.98 11.49
N GLY A 103 -10.20 4.07 11.70
CA GLY A 103 -9.35 4.07 12.88
C GLY A 103 -8.45 5.30 12.96
N LEU A 104 -7.85 5.71 11.84
CA LEU A 104 -7.07 6.94 11.75
C LEU A 104 -7.93 8.20 11.99
N ALA A 105 -9.13 8.24 11.41
CA ALA A 105 -10.07 9.36 11.62
C ALA A 105 -10.45 9.50 13.09
N ARG A 106 -10.75 8.38 13.77
CA ARG A 106 -11.00 8.38 15.22
C ARG A 106 -9.79 8.89 16.00
N ALA A 107 -8.60 8.39 15.71
CA ALA A 107 -7.38 8.80 16.38
C ALA A 107 -7.06 10.29 16.14
N ALA A 108 -7.33 10.83 14.97
CA ALA A 108 -7.18 12.25 14.66
C ALA A 108 -8.17 13.10 15.45
N ALA A 109 -9.43 12.69 15.53
CA ALA A 109 -10.44 13.39 16.34
C ALA A 109 -10.09 13.39 17.84
N GLU A 110 -9.62 12.27 18.38
CA GLU A 110 -9.13 12.16 19.76
C GLU A 110 -7.92 13.09 20.03
N ALA A 111 -7.09 13.32 19.00
CA ALA A 111 -5.98 14.27 19.05
C ALA A 111 -6.41 15.75 18.86
N GLY A 112 -7.71 16.02 18.72
CA GLY A 112 -8.27 17.36 18.60
C GLY A 112 -8.49 17.85 17.17
N ALA A 113 -8.26 17.02 16.14
CA ALA A 113 -8.58 17.39 14.77
C ALA A 113 -10.11 17.46 14.58
N ARG A 114 -10.56 18.47 13.84
CA ARG A 114 -11.97 18.61 13.46
C ARG A 114 -12.18 18.01 12.08
N LEU A 115 -13.00 16.96 12.00
CA LEU A 115 -13.34 16.28 10.75
C LEU A 115 -14.69 16.81 10.26
N HIS A 116 -14.74 17.22 9.00
CA HIS A 116 -15.94 17.76 8.37
C HIS A 116 -16.29 16.94 7.14
N GLU A 117 -17.07 15.90 7.33
CA GLU A 117 -17.61 15.10 6.22
C GLU A 117 -18.62 15.90 5.38
N ARG A 118 -18.84 15.49 4.13
CA ARG A 118 -19.78 16.12 3.20
C ARG A 118 -19.55 17.63 3.07
N SER A 119 -18.29 18.02 3.13
CA SER A 119 -17.85 19.42 3.08
C SER A 119 -16.80 19.61 2.00
N GLU A 120 -17.21 19.37 0.76
CA GLU A 120 -16.37 19.51 -0.42
C GLU A 120 -15.76 20.92 -0.50
N ALA A 121 -14.44 20.97 -0.68
CA ALA A 121 -13.76 22.23 -0.97
C ALA A 121 -13.99 22.60 -2.42
N VAL A 122 -14.67 23.72 -2.65
CA VAL A 122 -15.03 24.22 -4.00
C VAL A 122 -14.07 25.30 -4.49
N ALA A 123 -13.22 25.84 -3.65
CA ALA A 123 -12.15 26.75 -4.01
C ALA A 123 -11.05 26.78 -2.96
N LEU A 124 -9.81 26.93 -3.42
CA LEU A 124 -8.68 27.31 -2.59
C LEU A 124 -8.60 28.84 -2.50
N GLU A 125 -8.26 29.31 -1.30
CA GLU A 125 -8.08 30.73 -1.01
C GLU A 125 -6.68 30.94 -0.40
N PRO A 126 -6.10 32.13 -0.50
CA PRO A 126 -4.73 32.38 0.02
C PRO A 126 -4.55 32.05 1.50
N ASP A 127 -5.63 32.08 2.28
CA ASP A 127 -5.65 31.82 3.71
C ASP A 127 -6.57 30.63 4.08
N GLY A 128 -6.76 29.66 3.17
CA GLY A 128 -7.53 28.46 3.46
C GLY A 128 -8.33 27.88 2.30
N ALA A 129 -9.54 27.42 2.58
CA ALA A 129 -10.43 26.80 1.60
C ALA A 129 -11.90 27.18 1.83
N ARG A 130 -12.66 27.23 0.74
CA ARG A 130 -14.10 27.50 0.77
C ARG A 130 -14.88 26.26 0.37
N THR A 131 -15.97 26.02 1.10
CA THR A 131 -16.99 25.01 0.77
C THR A 131 -18.29 25.69 0.36
N ALA A 132 -19.29 24.92 -0.09
CA ALA A 132 -20.61 25.45 -0.39
C ALA A 132 -21.31 26.09 0.83
N ARG A 133 -20.94 25.70 2.06
CA ARG A 133 -21.62 26.11 3.30
C ARG A 133 -20.77 26.93 4.25
N GLY A 134 -19.51 27.18 3.91
CA GLY A 134 -18.63 27.89 4.82
C GLY A 134 -17.20 28.01 4.30
N ARG A 135 -16.34 28.53 5.16
CA ARG A 135 -14.93 28.77 4.88
C ARG A 135 -14.08 28.27 6.04
N VAL A 136 -12.96 27.67 5.74
CA VAL A 136 -11.92 27.33 6.71
C VAL A 136 -10.73 28.23 6.47
N ARG A 137 -10.29 28.94 7.49
CA ARG A 137 -9.04 29.71 7.46
C ARG A 137 -7.93 28.89 8.07
N ALA A 138 -6.78 28.84 7.40
CA ALA A 138 -5.59 28.14 7.84
C ALA A 138 -4.36 28.80 7.27
N GLU A 139 -3.27 28.80 8.02
CA GLU A 139 -1.96 29.22 7.55
C GLU A 139 -1.42 28.29 6.46
N TRP A 140 -1.73 27.00 6.57
CA TRP A 140 -1.30 25.97 5.63
C TRP A 140 -2.51 25.16 5.16
N THR A 141 -2.55 24.87 3.86
CA THR A 141 -3.56 23.99 3.26
C THR A 141 -2.85 22.84 2.57
N LEU A 142 -3.11 21.60 3.01
CA LEU A 142 -2.58 20.39 2.40
C LEU A 142 -3.62 19.76 1.50
N LEU A 143 -3.30 19.60 0.21
CA LEU A 143 -4.11 18.87 -0.76
C LEU A 143 -3.77 17.38 -0.69
N ALA A 144 -4.63 16.60 -0.06
CA ALA A 144 -4.49 15.15 0.10
C ALA A 144 -5.61 14.40 -0.65
N CYS A 145 -6.01 14.91 -1.81
CA CYS A 145 -7.19 14.44 -2.56
C CYS A 145 -6.91 13.24 -3.46
N ASN A 146 -5.63 12.83 -3.59
CA ASN A 146 -5.23 11.77 -4.52
C ASN A 146 -5.74 12.05 -5.96
N GLY A 147 -6.27 11.04 -6.65
CA GLY A 147 -6.85 11.16 -7.98
C GLY A 147 -8.19 11.92 -8.06
N TYR A 148 -8.74 12.34 -6.91
CA TYR A 148 -10.02 13.04 -6.80
C TYR A 148 -9.87 14.56 -6.62
N LEU A 149 -8.72 15.12 -7.04
CA LEU A 149 -8.50 16.57 -6.94
C LEU A 149 -9.39 17.38 -7.87
N ASP A 150 -9.78 16.79 -8.98
CA ASP A 150 -10.58 17.42 -10.04
C ASP A 150 -10.06 18.83 -10.40
N ASP A 151 -10.94 19.79 -10.60
CA ASP A 151 -10.60 21.17 -10.97
C ASP A 151 -10.26 22.10 -9.79
N LEU A 152 -10.15 21.56 -8.55
CA LEU A 152 -9.89 22.37 -7.36
C LEU A 152 -8.56 23.14 -7.46
N ASP A 153 -7.52 22.50 -8.04
CA ASP A 153 -6.25 23.12 -8.42
C ASP A 153 -5.83 22.61 -9.80
N ARG A 154 -6.03 23.43 -10.83
CA ARG A 154 -5.72 23.05 -12.21
C ARG A 154 -4.25 22.82 -12.47
N ALA A 155 -3.35 23.47 -11.74
CA ALA A 155 -1.92 23.30 -11.92
C ALA A 155 -1.47 21.93 -11.37
N ALA A 156 -2.00 21.50 -10.26
CA ALA A 156 -1.76 20.17 -9.69
C ALA A 156 -2.50 19.09 -10.50
N ALA A 157 -3.77 19.30 -10.82
CA ALA A 157 -4.60 18.36 -11.60
C ALA A 157 -3.97 18.01 -12.95
N GLY A 158 -3.38 19.00 -13.63
CA GLY A 158 -2.67 18.79 -14.91
C GLY A 158 -1.42 17.87 -14.80
N ARG A 159 -1.00 17.50 -13.59
CA ARG A 159 0.13 16.58 -13.31
C ARG A 159 -0.32 15.25 -12.75
N ILE A 160 -1.61 15.06 -12.54
CA ILE A 160 -2.20 13.84 -12.01
C ILE A 160 -2.94 13.13 -13.12
N MET A 161 -2.57 11.89 -13.40
CA MET A 161 -3.29 11.02 -14.31
C MET A 161 -4.07 9.98 -13.48
N PRO A 162 -5.38 10.15 -13.28
CA PRO A 162 -6.17 9.16 -12.55
C PRO A 162 -6.30 7.88 -13.39
N ILE A 163 -5.79 6.78 -12.86
CA ILE A 163 -5.89 5.46 -13.48
C ILE A 163 -6.86 4.63 -12.67
N ASN A 164 -7.91 4.15 -13.30
CA ASN A 164 -8.88 3.28 -12.65
C ASN A 164 -8.27 1.91 -12.37
N ASN A 165 -8.45 1.46 -11.15
CA ASN A 165 -8.16 0.10 -10.72
C ASN A 165 -9.48 -0.63 -10.42
N PHE A 166 -9.54 -1.91 -10.72
CA PHE A 166 -10.76 -2.70 -10.57
C PHE A 166 -10.50 -3.85 -9.61
N ILE A 167 -11.36 -3.99 -8.61
CA ILE A 167 -11.30 -5.06 -7.63
C ILE A 167 -12.59 -5.87 -7.75
N ALA A 168 -12.43 -7.20 -7.88
CA ALA A 168 -13.52 -8.14 -7.80
C ALA A 168 -13.43 -8.91 -6.48
N ALA A 169 -14.55 -9.07 -5.80
CA ALA A 169 -14.65 -9.91 -4.61
C ALA A 169 -15.50 -11.14 -4.92
N THR A 170 -15.09 -12.28 -4.41
CA THR A 170 -15.88 -13.50 -4.46
C THR A 170 -16.91 -13.51 -3.32
N GLU A 171 -17.81 -14.47 -3.34
CA GLU A 171 -18.53 -14.88 -2.14
C GLU A 171 -17.53 -15.33 -1.04
N PRO A 172 -17.89 -15.35 0.24
CA PRO A 172 -17.04 -15.87 1.29
C PRO A 172 -16.63 -17.33 1.03
N LEU A 173 -15.33 -17.57 0.86
CA LEU A 173 -14.81 -18.89 0.49
C LEU A 173 -14.61 -19.81 1.69
N GLY A 174 -14.59 -19.29 2.92
CA GLY A 174 -14.37 -20.09 4.13
C GLY A 174 -13.05 -20.87 4.07
N GLU A 175 -13.11 -22.18 4.35
CA GLU A 175 -11.94 -23.07 4.32
C GLU A 175 -11.25 -23.15 2.95
N ARG A 176 -11.99 -22.88 1.85
CA ARG A 176 -11.39 -22.86 0.51
C ARG A 176 -10.37 -21.74 0.35
N ALA A 177 -10.55 -20.61 1.00
CA ALA A 177 -9.56 -19.53 0.98
C ALA A 177 -8.21 -19.99 1.52
N ARG A 178 -8.21 -20.73 2.64
CA ARG A 178 -7.01 -21.30 3.24
C ARG A 178 -6.35 -22.38 2.38
N ALA A 179 -7.12 -23.07 1.55
CA ALA A 179 -6.54 -24.02 0.61
C ALA A 179 -5.85 -23.33 -0.57
N LEU A 180 -6.25 -22.09 -0.90
CA LEU A 180 -5.66 -21.31 -2.00
C LEU A 180 -4.39 -20.55 -1.57
N ILE A 181 -4.43 -19.91 -0.41
CA ILE A 181 -3.29 -19.17 0.17
C ILE A 181 -3.22 -19.49 1.68
N PRO A 182 -2.54 -20.60 2.05
CA PRO A 182 -2.54 -21.08 3.44
C PRO A 182 -2.03 -20.07 4.47
N GLY A 183 -1.07 -19.23 4.11
CA GLY A 183 -0.49 -18.22 4.99
C GLY A 183 -1.26 -16.90 5.01
N ASN A 184 -2.30 -16.75 4.19
CA ASN A 184 -3.09 -15.52 4.05
C ASN A 184 -2.27 -14.29 3.67
N GLU A 185 -1.14 -14.46 2.99
CA GLU A 185 -0.36 -13.36 2.46
C GLU A 185 -1.09 -12.65 1.31
N CYS A 186 -0.86 -11.37 1.14
CA CYS A 186 -1.23 -10.73 -0.12
C CYS A 186 -0.22 -11.10 -1.22
N VAL A 187 -0.72 -11.24 -2.43
CA VAL A 187 0.06 -11.66 -3.59
C VAL A 187 -0.09 -10.65 -4.71
N SER A 188 1.02 -10.30 -5.36
CA SER A 188 0.99 -9.74 -6.72
C SER A 188 1.84 -10.59 -7.65
N ASP A 189 1.63 -10.47 -8.95
CA ASP A 189 2.47 -11.15 -9.91
C ASP A 189 3.36 -10.20 -10.74
N THR A 190 4.28 -10.78 -11.54
CA THR A 190 5.25 -10.03 -12.34
C THR A 190 4.77 -9.73 -13.75
N ARG A 191 3.48 -9.86 -14.05
CA ARG A 191 2.92 -9.50 -15.36
C ARG A 191 2.88 -7.99 -15.54
N PHE A 192 2.87 -7.53 -16.80
CA PHE A 192 2.80 -6.09 -17.11
C PHE A 192 1.48 -5.48 -16.62
N VAL A 193 0.36 -6.16 -16.85
CA VAL A 193 -0.92 -5.90 -16.17
C VAL A 193 -0.99 -6.93 -15.07
N LEU A 194 -0.53 -6.54 -13.90
CA LEU A 194 -0.37 -7.44 -12.76
C LEU A 194 -1.71 -7.73 -12.08
N ASP A 195 -1.85 -8.94 -11.59
CA ASP A 195 -2.94 -9.31 -10.69
C ASP A 195 -2.47 -9.19 -9.25
N TYR A 196 -3.36 -8.68 -8.36
CA TYR A 196 -3.17 -8.85 -6.92
C TYR A 196 -4.37 -9.51 -6.27
N PHE A 197 -4.08 -10.32 -5.28
CA PHE A 197 -5.10 -11.10 -4.58
C PHE A 197 -4.66 -11.52 -3.19
#